data_34ba930a5ea0a931d0259c5093a9fe54
#
_entry.id   34ba930a5ea0a931d0259c5093a9fe54
#
_cell.length_a   1.000
_cell.length_b   1.000
_cell.length_c   1.000
_cell.angle_alpha   90.00
_cell.angle_beta   90.00
_cell.angle_gamma   90.00
#
_symmetry.space_group_name_H-M   'P 1'
#
loop_
_entity.id
_entity.type
_entity.pdbx_description
1 polymer ?
#
loop_
_entity_poly.entity_id
_entity_poly.type
_entity_poly.pdbx_seq_one_letter_code
_entity_poly.pdbx_strand_id
1 'polypeptide(L)'
;MSAVVEPREGAPLVVFDFDHTLYDGDSGSHLFAWLIRRSWWRTALALLAAPVFGPMVAFLPTRRYGISGFVWISTVGMPRRRTLDDAIDRYVAGHADRIRARLLPLALDVLHRHREAGDRVVIATGAPPELARAILAFVAYESVPVIGTAVGPRFGAVVATRHCHAGEKMRMLRERGYADIDIAYSDSSADLPLLEAAKAPVVVNPKQGNVEMFRRVLPAGTPILNWGCRDRGGDPVALG
;
A
#
# COMPACT_ATOMS: atom_id res chain seq x y z
N MET A 1 -9.71 14.70 -19.84
CA MET A 1 -8.94 15.46 -18.84
C MET A 1 -9.93 15.82 -17.74
N SER A 2 -10.02 15.02 -16.67
CA SER A 2 -10.84 15.39 -15.51
C SER A 2 -10.14 16.56 -14.82
N ALA A 3 -10.85 17.67 -14.64
CA ALA A 3 -10.35 18.79 -13.85
C ALA A 3 -9.97 18.27 -12.46
N VAL A 4 -8.78 18.64 -11.97
CA VAL A 4 -8.41 18.39 -10.59
C VAL A 4 -9.36 19.23 -9.74
N VAL A 5 -10.35 18.58 -9.14
CA VAL A 5 -11.24 19.23 -8.17
C VAL A 5 -10.41 19.48 -6.92
N GLU A 6 -10.16 20.73 -6.60
CA GLU A 6 -9.49 21.09 -5.36
C GLU A 6 -10.43 20.77 -4.17
N PRO A 7 -9.89 20.22 -3.06
CA PRO A 7 -10.67 19.93 -1.88
C PRO A 7 -11.36 21.21 -1.35
N ARG A 8 -12.62 21.09 -0.96
CA ARG A 8 -13.35 22.19 -0.33
C ARG A 8 -12.80 22.47 1.07
N GLU A 9 -12.86 23.70 1.53
CA GLU A 9 -12.54 24.04 2.91
C GLU A 9 -13.47 23.28 3.86
N GLY A 10 -12.90 22.56 4.85
CA GLY A 10 -13.68 21.71 5.76
C GLY A 10 -14.19 20.39 5.18
N ALA A 11 -13.78 20.03 3.95
CA ALA A 11 -14.17 18.75 3.35
C ALA A 11 -13.70 17.54 4.15
N PRO A 12 -14.48 16.43 4.16
CA PRO A 12 -14.12 15.19 4.82
C PRO A 12 -12.74 14.69 4.40
N LEU A 13 -11.97 14.20 5.37
CA LEU A 13 -10.70 13.53 5.14
C LEU A 13 -10.93 12.03 4.93
N VAL A 14 -10.58 11.55 3.75
CA VAL A 14 -10.72 10.14 3.36
C VAL A 14 -9.35 9.53 3.16
N VAL A 15 -9.04 8.47 3.89
CA VAL A 15 -7.77 7.76 3.80
C VAL A 15 -7.98 6.38 3.21
N PHE A 16 -7.27 6.09 2.13
CA PHE A 16 -7.22 4.75 1.55
C PHE A 16 -5.88 4.08 1.86
N ASP A 17 -5.92 2.83 2.27
CA ASP A 17 -4.77 1.96 2.07
C ASP A 17 -4.61 1.64 0.58
N PHE A 18 -3.46 1.10 0.16
CA PHE A 18 -3.17 0.85 -1.25
C PHE A 18 -3.21 -0.62 -1.62
N ASP A 19 -2.33 -1.42 -1.02
CA ASP A 19 -2.17 -2.84 -1.34
C ASP A 19 -3.39 -3.64 -0.85
N HIS A 20 -3.96 -4.50 -1.69
CA HIS A 20 -5.22 -5.23 -1.48
C HIS A 20 -6.47 -4.35 -1.26
N THR A 21 -6.31 -3.03 -1.27
CA THR A 21 -7.41 -2.05 -1.13
C THR A 21 -7.73 -1.38 -2.48
N LEU A 22 -6.77 -0.70 -3.09
CA LEU A 22 -6.87 -0.10 -4.44
C LEU A 22 -6.21 -1.00 -5.50
N TYR A 23 -5.24 -1.79 -5.10
CA TYR A 23 -4.42 -2.65 -5.94
C TYR A 23 -4.51 -4.12 -5.49
N ASP A 24 -4.78 -5.03 -6.43
CA ASP A 24 -4.89 -6.47 -6.19
C ASP A 24 -3.50 -7.09 -6.00
N GLY A 25 -3.05 -7.18 -4.76
CA GLY A 25 -1.76 -7.74 -4.36
C GLY A 25 -0.89 -6.77 -3.58
N ASP A 26 0.33 -7.20 -3.28
CA ASP A 26 1.36 -6.41 -2.60
C ASP A 26 2.31 -5.82 -3.65
N SER A 27 2.15 -4.53 -3.93
CA SER A 27 2.89 -3.81 -4.97
C SER A 27 4.39 -3.74 -4.67
N GLY A 28 4.74 -3.55 -3.40
CA GLY A 28 6.13 -3.53 -2.95
C GLY A 28 6.82 -4.87 -3.17
N SER A 29 6.18 -5.96 -2.76
CA SER A 29 6.70 -7.32 -2.97
C SER A 29 6.90 -7.65 -4.46
N HIS A 30 5.98 -7.21 -5.32
CA HIS A 30 6.11 -7.40 -6.77
C HIS A 30 7.33 -6.69 -7.35
N LEU A 31 7.55 -5.41 -6.96
CA LEU A 31 8.72 -4.63 -7.35
C LEU A 31 10.02 -5.29 -6.88
N PHE A 32 10.12 -5.61 -5.58
CA PHE A 32 11.36 -6.16 -5.02
C PHE A 32 11.67 -7.55 -5.57
N ALA A 33 10.67 -8.39 -5.79
CA ALA A 33 10.84 -9.68 -6.46
C ALA A 33 11.34 -9.52 -7.90
N TRP A 34 10.84 -8.52 -8.64
CA TRP A 34 11.32 -8.21 -9.98
C TRP A 34 12.78 -7.73 -9.95
N LEU A 35 13.16 -6.87 -9.02
CA LEU A 35 14.54 -6.40 -8.85
C LEU A 35 15.51 -7.55 -8.56
N ILE A 36 15.13 -8.51 -7.74
CA ILE A 36 15.93 -9.72 -7.48
C ILE A 36 16.11 -10.52 -8.77
N ARG A 37 15.00 -10.85 -9.45
CA ARG A 37 15.02 -11.72 -10.65
C ARG A 37 15.74 -11.09 -11.84
N ARG A 38 15.84 -9.77 -11.91
CA ARG A 38 16.55 -9.05 -12.97
C ARG A 38 18.07 -9.24 -12.91
N SER A 39 18.62 -9.70 -11.79
CA SER A 39 20.05 -9.86 -11.59
C SER A 39 20.35 -11.26 -11.07
N TRP A 40 21.14 -12.05 -11.82
CA TRP A 40 21.48 -13.43 -11.47
C TRP A 40 22.15 -13.53 -10.08
N TRP A 41 23.06 -12.60 -9.75
CA TRP A 41 23.76 -12.61 -8.47
C TRP A 41 22.86 -12.22 -7.29
N ARG A 42 21.86 -11.33 -7.49
CA ARG A 42 20.84 -11.03 -6.47
C ARG A 42 19.92 -12.23 -6.27
N THR A 43 19.58 -12.94 -7.34
CA THR A 43 18.80 -14.18 -7.23
C THR A 43 19.57 -15.23 -6.47
N ALA A 44 20.87 -15.43 -6.76
CA ALA A 44 21.73 -16.34 -6.03
C ALA A 44 21.83 -15.95 -4.55
N LEU A 45 22.03 -14.66 -4.26
CA LEU A 45 22.09 -14.14 -2.89
C LEU A 45 20.76 -14.33 -2.15
N ALA A 46 19.62 -14.12 -2.81
CA ALA A 46 18.31 -14.34 -2.23
C ALA A 46 18.05 -15.82 -1.91
N LEU A 47 18.49 -16.73 -2.79
CA LEU A 47 18.39 -18.18 -2.55
C LEU A 47 19.28 -18.62 -1.38
N LEU A 48 20.49 -18.11 -1.29
CA LEU A 48 21.40 -18.37 -0.16
C LEU A 48 20.85 -17.83 1.15
N ALA A 49 20.19 -16.68 1.14
CA ALA A 49 19.60 -16.05 2.30
C ALA A 49 18.20 -16.59 2.68
N ALA A 50 17.53 -17.28 1.77
CA ALA A 50 16.17 -17.79 1.97
C ALA A 50 16.01 -18.70 3.18
N PRO A 51 16.95 -19.60 3.54
CA PRO A 51 16.85 -20.42 4.76
C PRO A 51 16.81 -19.60 6.05
N VAL A 52 17.39 -18.39 6.05
CA VAL A 52 17.42 -17.49 7.21
C VAL A 52 16.23 -16.53 7.16
N PHE A 53 16.08 -15.78 6.08
CA PHE A 53 15.04 -14.74 5.98
C PHE A 53 13.65 -15.32 5.72
N GLY A 54 13.51 -16.47 5.08
CA GLY A 54 12.23 -17.12 4.84
C GLY A 54 11.46 -17.40 6.12
N PRO A 55 12.01 -18.17 7.08
CA PRO A 55 11.41 -18.37 8.39
C PRO A 55 11.12 -17.07 9.15
N MET A 56 12.01 -16.07 9.05
CA MET A 56 11.79 -14.76 9.68
C MET A 56 10.61 -14.01 9.09
N VAL A 57 10.34 -14.14 7.79
CA VAL A 57 9.14 -13.56 7.16
C VAL A 57 7.86 -14.27 7.61
N ALA A 58 7.92 -15.59 7.83
CA ALA A 58 6.77 -16.38 8.28
C ALA A 58 6.40 -16.11 9.74
N PHE A 59 7.40 -15.84 10.61
CA PHE A 59 7.20 -15.62 12.03
C PHE A 59 6.97 -14.14 12.35
N LEU A 60 5.79 -13.79 12.88
CA LEU A 60 5.34 -12.40 13.10
C LEU A 60 6.34 -11.49 13.81
N PRO A 61 6.95 -11.86 14.96
CA PRO A 61 7.90 -11.00 15.67
C PRO A 61 9.15 -10.62 14.86
N THR A 62 9.60 -11.49 13.95
CA THR A 62 10.82 -11.28 13.14
C THR A 62 10.53 -10.85 11.69
N ARG A 63 9.26 -10.84 11.30
CA ARG A 63 8.81 -10.60 9.92
C ARG A 63 9.42 -9.36 9.30
N ARG A 64 9.49 -8.25 10.06
CA ARG A 64 10.07 -6.97 9.60
C ARG A 64 11.54 -7.11 9.20
N TYR A 65 12.30 -7.92 9.92
CA TYR A 65 13.73 -8.13 9.64
C TYR A 65 13.92 -9.01 8.40
N GLY A 66 13.12 -10.08 8.27
CA GLY A 66 13.13 -10.92 7.07
C GLY A 66 12.77 -10.13 5.81
N ILE A 67 11.70 -9.32 5.86
CA ILE A 67 11.33 -8.43 4.75
C ILE A 67 12.46 -7.44 4.46
N SER A 68 13.03 -6.79 5.49
CA SER A 68 14.13 -5.82 5.31
C SER A 68 15.36 -6.46 4.68
N GLY A 69 15.67 -7.73 5.01
CA GLY A 69 16.75 -8.50 4.39
C GLY A 69 16.53 -8.69 2.88
N PHE A 70 15.34 -9.11 2.48
CA PHE A 70 15.00 -9.24 1.04
C PHE A 70 14.96 -7.90 0.31
N VAL A 71 14.47 -6.83 0.94
CA VAL A 71 14.52 -5.48 0.38
C VAL A 71 15.99 -5.05 0.18
N TRP A 72 16.86 -5.30 1.15
CA TRP A 72 18.29 -5.02 1.01
C TRP A 72 18.91 -5.79 -0.17
N ILE A 73 18.66 -7.10 -0.27
CA ILE A 73 19.13 -7.94 -1.39
C ILE A 73 18.64 -7.40 -2.73
N SER A 74 17.39 -6.97 -2.80
CA SER A 74 16.79 -6.48 -4.04
C SER A 74 17.40 -5.17 -4.54
N THR A 75 17.90 -4.35 -3.61
CA THR A 75 18.43 -3.00 -3.87
C THR A 75 19.94 -2.86 -3.69
N VAL A 76 20.65 -3.89 -3.20
CA VAL A 76 22.10 -3.84 -3.07
C VAL A 76 22.77 -3.52 -4.42
N GLY A 77 23.74 -2.60 -4.41
CA GLY A 77 24.30 -2.00 -5.62
C GLY A 77 23.51 -0.77 -6.12
N MET A 78 22.46 -0.35 -5.39
CA MET A 78 21.74 0.91 -5.61
C MET A 78 22.07 1.89 -4.48
N PRO A 79 23.21 2.60 -4.51
CA PRO A 79 23.66 3.39 -3.36
C PRO A 79 22.87 4.68 -3.15
N ARG A 80 21.99 5.04 -4.08
CA ARG A 80 21.22 6.30 -4.08
C ARG A 80 19.74 6.01 -4.27
N ARG A 81 18.88 6.80 -3.60
CA ARG A 81 17.44 6.75 -3.75
C ARG A 81 17.00 6.89 -5.23
N ARG A 82 17.58 7.87 -5.96
CA ARG A 82 17.30 8.10 -7.38
C ARG A 82 17.44 6.83 -8.24
N THR A 83 18.37 5.93 -7.89
CA THR A 83 18.53 4.65 -8.59
C THR A 83 17.34 3.71 -8.38
N LEU A 84 16.67 3.79 -7.22
CA LEU A 84 15.43 3.05 -6.98
C LEU A 84 14.26 3.69 -7.72
N ASP A 85 14.18 5.01 -7.74
CA ASP A 85 13.12 5.74 -8.47
C ASP A 85 13.20 5.39 -9.98
N ASP A 86 14.39 5.44 -10.59
CA ASP A 86 14.61 5.00 -11.98
C ASP A 86 14.27 3.51 -12.21
N ALA A 87 14.41 2.67 -11.18
CA ALA A 87 14.06 1.26 -11.27
C ALA A 87 12.54 1.05 -11.17
N ILE A 88 11.86 1.86 -10.36
CA ILE A 88 10.38 1.89 -10.26
C ILE A 88 9.79 2.28 -11.62
N ASP A 89 10.29 3.36 -12.24
CA ASP A 89 9.80 3.82 -13.54
C ASP A 89 9.95 2.72 -14.62
N ARG A 90 11.12 2.06 -14.67
CA ARG A 90 11.34 0.93 -15.58
C ARG A 90 10.45 -0.27 -15.30
N TYR A 91 10.20 -0.56 -14.03
CA TYR A 91 9.31 -1.65 -13.63
C TYR A 91 7.89 -1.36 -14.07
N VAL A 92 7.39 -0.17 -13.78
CA VAL A 92 6.03 0.25 -14.09
C VAL A 92 5.82 0.32 -15.61
N ALA A 93 6.76 0.92 -16.36
CA ALA A 93 6.69 0.97 -17.80
C ALA A 93 6.73 -0.43 -18.46
N GLY A 94 7.60 -1.31 -17.96
CA GLY A 94 7.75 -2.67 -18.50
C GLY A 94 6.61 -3.64 -18.15
N HIS A 95 5.73 -3.28 -17.20
CA HIS A 95 4.65 -4.14 -16.72
C HIS A 95 3.29 -3.42 -16.72
N ALA A 96 3.13 -2.37 -17.53
CA ALA A 96 1.99 -1.47 -17.52
C ALA A 96 0.63 -2.21 -17.57
N ASP A 97 0.44 -3.13 -18.52
CA ASP A 97 -0.83 -3.83 -18.68
C ASP A 97 -1.13 -4.74 -17.49
N ARG A 98 -0.10 -5.44 -16.97
CA ARG A 98 -0.24 -6.29 -15.79
C ARG A 98 -0.58 -5.47 -14.53
N ILE A 99 0.00 -4.29 -14.40
CA ILE A 99 -0.24 -3.38 -13.27
C ILE A 99 -1.65 -2.80 -13.37
N ARG A 100 -2.06 -2.34 -14.56
CA ARG A 100 -3.44 -1.85 -14.80
C ARG A 100 -4.49 -2.91 -14.48
N ALA A 101 -4.27 -4.15 -14.90
CA ALA A 101 -5.17 -5.28 -14.64
C ALA A 101 -5.28 -5.66 -13.15
N ARG A 102 -4.43 -5.09 -12.28
CA ARG A 102 -4.46 -5.27 -10.83
C ARG A 102 -5.11 -4.11 -10.09
N LEU A 103 -5.39 -2.99 -10.74
CA LEU A 103 -6.18 -1.93 -10.13
C LEU A 103 -7.63 -2.42 -9.99
N LEU A 104 -8.20 -2.27 -8.81
CA LEU A 104 -9.53 -2.76 -8.48
C LEU A 104 -10.59 -1.77 -8.96
N PRO A 105 -11.45 -2.10 -9.94
CA PRO A 105 -12.40 -1.15 -10.51
C PRO A 105 -13.35 -0.56 -9.47
N LEU A 106 -13.95 -1.38 -8.59
CA LEU A 106 -14.85 -0.90 -7.55
C LEU A 106 -14.17 0.05 -6.56
N ALA A 107 -12.90 -0.19 -6.25
CA ALA A 107 -12.11 0.69 -5.40
C ALA A 107 -11.85 2.05 -6.07
N LEU A 108 -11.55 2.02 -7.38
CA LEU A 108 -11.34 3.24 -8.18
C LEU A 108 -12.63 4.05 -8.32
N ASP A 109 -13.79 3.40 -8.46
CA ASP A 109 -15.09 4.07 -8.52
C ASP A 109 -15.40 4.77 -7.19
N VAL A 110 -15.08 4.15 -6.04
CA VAL A 110 -15.23 4.79 -4.72
C VAL A 110 -14.27 5.97 -4.56
N LEU A 111 -13.00 5.79 -4.93
CA LEU A 111 -12.00 6.86 -4.93
C LEU A 111 -12.45 8.05 -5.79
N HIS A 112 -12.99 7.76 -6.98
CA HIS A 112 -13.47 8.76 -7.91
C HIS A 112 -14.65 9.56 -7.33
N ARG A 113 -15.64 8.88 -6.75
CA ARG A 113 -16.77 9.53 -6.08
C ARG A 113 -16.35 10.49 -4.98
N HIS A 114 -15.39 10.12 -4.13
CA HIS A 114 -14.84 11.02 -3.10
C HIS A 114 -14.20 12.26 -3.73
N ARG A 115 -13.43 12.06 -4.79
CA ARG A 115 -12.79 13.18 -5.48
C ARG A 115 -13.81 14.12 -6.15
N GLU A 116 -14.84 13.58 -6.79
CA GLU A 116 -15.93 14.39 -7.39
C GLU A 116 -16.72 15.13 -6.32
N ALA A 117 -16.91 14.53 -5.14
CA ALA A 117 -17.53 15.20 -4.00
C ALA A 117 -16.66 16.34 -3.42
N GLY A 118 -15.39 16.47 -3.84
CA GLY A 118 -14.45 17.46 -3.34
C GLY A 118 -13.86 17.08 -1.96
N ASP A 119 -13.86 15.80 -1.60
CA ASP A 119 -13.27 15.29 -0.37
C ASP A 119 -11.73 15.37 -0.42
N ARG A 120 -11.11 15.46 0.75
CA ARG A 120 -9.65 15.43 0.91
C ARG A 120 -9.17 13.98 0.92
N VAL A 121 -8.79 13.46 -0.23
CA VAL A 121 -8.33 12.06 -0.35
C VAL A 121 -6.83 11.96 -0.15
N VAL A 122 -6.40 10.99 0.66
CA VAL A 122 -5.00 10.64 0.93
C VAL A 122 -4.82 9.13 0.84
N ILE A 123 -3.73 8.69 0.26
CA ILE A 123 -3.36 7.26 0.22
C ILE A 123 -2.23 7.01 1.20
N ALA A 124 -2.37 5.98 2.05
CA ALA A 124 -1.36 5.58 3.02
C ALA A 124 -0.95 4.12 2.78
N THR A 125 0.30 3.86 2.37
CA THR A 125 0.75 2.54 1.92
C THR A 125 2.00 2.05 2.62
N GLY A 126 2.11 0.73 2.79
CA GLY A 126 3.34 0.07 3.21
C GLY A 126 4.45 0.06 2.14
N ALA A 127 4.11 0.30 0.88
CA ALA A 127 5.06 0.40 -0.24
C ALA A 127 5.79 1.76 -0.28
N PRO A 128 6.87 1.90 -1.06
CA PRO A 128 7.44 3.21 -1.38
C PRO A 128 6.39 4.12 -2.05
N PRO A 129 6.23 5.38 -1.62
CA PRO A 129 5.20 6.26 -2.16
C PRO A 129 5.36 6.55 -3.65
N GLU A 130 6.60 6.52 -4.17
CA GLU A 130 6.91 6.69 -5.59
C GLU A 130 6.29 5.58 -6.44
N LEU A 131 6.31 4.33 -5.94
CA LEU A 131 5.69 3.19 -6.62
C LEU A 131 4.17 3.35 -6.71
N ALA A 132 3.52 3.70 -5.61
CA ALA A 132 2.08 3.89 -5.59
C ALA A 132 1.66 5.05 -6.50
N ARG A 133 2.38 6.19 -6.51
CA ARG A 133 2.13 7.31 -7.44
C ARG A 133 2.28 6.89 -8.90
N ALA A 134 3.35 6.15 -9.23
CA ALA A 134 3.58 5.68 -10.60
C ALA A 134 2.48 4.72 -11.07
N ILE A 135 1.91 3.91 -10.18
CA ILE A 135 0.77 3.04 -10.48
C ILE A 135 -0.52 3.87 -10.65
N LEU A 136 -0.76 4.84 -9.77
CA LEU A 136 -1.93 5.71 -9.83
C LEU A 136 -1.95 6.62 -11.06
N ALA A 137 -0.80 6.91 -11.66
CA ALA A 137 -0.71 7.65 -12.91
C ALA A 137 -1.44 6.95 -14.07
N PHE A 138 -1.60 5.63 -14.04
CA PHE A 138 -2.39 4.91 -15.04
C PHE A 138 -3.88 5.24 -15.06
N VAL A 139 -4.38 5.82 -13.98
CA VAL A 139 -5.79 6.20 -13.79
C VAL A 139 -5.95 7.70 -13.48
N ALA A 140 -4.93 8.50 -13.79
CA ALA A 140 -4.90 9.95 -13.61
C ALA A 140 -5.08 10.41 -12.14
N TYR A 141 -4.56 9.63 -11.19
CA TYR A 141 -4.58 9.94 -9.76
C TYR A 141 -3.19 10.17 -9.14
N GLU A 142 -2.19 10.46 -9.96
CA GLU A 142 -0.82 10.78 -9.51
C GLU A 142 -0.75 12.02 -8.61
N SER A 143 -1.73 12.92 -8.72
CA SER A 143 -1.83 14.15 -7.90
C SER A 143 -2.36 13.89 -6.49
N VAL A 144 -2.94 12.71 -6.22
CA VAL A 144 -3.42 12.35 -4.88
C VAL A 144 -2.22 12.23 -3.94
N PRO A 145 -2.25 12.89 -2.76
CA PRO A 145 -1.20 12.75 -1.76
C PRO A 145 -0.99 11.29 -1.36
N VAL A 146 0.25 10.82 -1.45
CA VAL A 146 0.62 9.46 -1.04
C VAL A 146 1.63 9.54 0.10
N ILE A 147 1.30 8.87 1.21
CA ILE A 147 2.17 8.65 2.35
C ILE A 147 2.56 7.17 2.33
N GLY A 148 3.85 6.89 2.28
CA GLY A 148 4.35 5.52 2.18
C GLY A 148 5.61 5.29 2.99
N THR A 149 6.10 4.07 2.95
CA THR A 149 7.35 3.69 3.59
C THR A 149 8.50 4.54 3.05
N ALA A 150 9.11 5.33 3.94
CA ALA A 150 10.29 6.11 3.60
C ALA A 150 11.48 5.19 3.36
N VAL A 151 12.20 5.45 2.27
CA VAL A 151 13.39 4.68 1.89
C VAL A 151 14.62 5.57 1.82
N GLY A 152 15.77 5.01 2.14
CA GLY A 152 17.04 5.74 2.12
C GLY A 152 18.25 4.81 1.94
N PRO A 153 19.40 5.38 1.55
CA PRO A 153 20.63 4.62 1.34
C PRO A 153 21.19 4.08 2.65
N ARG A 154 21.53 2.79 2.66
CA ARG A 154 22.20 2.13 3.79
C ARG A 154 22.98 0.90 3.31
N PHE A 155 24.23 0.78 3.72
CA PHE A 155 25.10 -0.37 3.39
C PHE A 155 25.09 -0.74 1.90
N GLY A 156 25.25 0.24 1.01
CA GLY A 156 25.29 0.02 -0.44
C GLY A 156 23.94 -0.39 -1.09
N ALA A 157 22.85 -0.24 -0.36
CA ALA A 157 21.50 -0.52 -0.81
C ALA A 157 20.54 0.65 -0.48
N VAL A 158 19.31 0.59 -0.96
CA VAL A 158 18.22 1.44 -0.51
C VAL A 158 17.28 0.58 0.34
N VAL A 159 17.07 0.96 1.58
CA VAL A 159 16.25 0.22 2.54
C VAL A 159 15.17 1.10 3.13
N ALA A 160 14.17 0.47 3.73
CA ALA A 160 13.18 1.21 4.51
C ALA A 160 13.84 1.85 5.74
N THR A 161 13.74 3.16 5.85
CA THR A 161 14.20 3.93 7.02
C THR A 161 13.07 4.17 8.00
N ARG A 162 11.81 4.21 7.50
CA ARG A 162 10.61 4.37 8.29
C ARG A 162 9.46 3.64 7.62
N HIS A 163 8.94 2.58 8.25
CA HIS A 163 7.86 1.77 7.70
C HIS A 163 6.49 2.42 7.95
N CYS A 164 5.72 2.67 6.89
CA CYS A 164 4.34 3.15 6.98
C CYS A 164 3.39 1.97 7.24
N HIS A 165 3.37 1.47 8.47
CA HIS A 165 2.64 0.27 8.87
C HIS A 165 2.16 0.37 10.32
N ALA A 166 0.98 -0.16 10.63
CA ALA A 166 0.39 -0.15 11.96
C ALA A 166 0.33 1.27 12.59
N GLY A 167 0.66 1.42 13.86
CA GLY A 167 0.66 2.72 14.55
C GLY A 167 1.57 3.76 13.91
N GLU A 168 2.62 3.35 13.19
CA GLU A 168 3.51 4.30 12.49
C GLU A 168 2.82 4.96 11.28
N LYS A 169 1.90 4.25 10.59
CA LYS A 169 1.05 4.82 9.54
C LYS A 169 0.25 6.01 10.07
N MET A 170 -0.38 5.87 11.23
CA MET A 170 -1.12 6.96 11.89
C MET A 170 -0.23 8.12 12.30
N ARG A 171 0.99 7.84 12.82
CA ARG A 171 1.94 8.89 13.18
C ARG A 171 2.36 9.69 11.94
N MET A 172 2.67 9.01 10.85
CA MET A 172 3.06 9.66 9.59
C MET A 172 1.93 10.48 8.97
N LEU A 173 0.67 10.04 9.10
CA LEU A 173 -0.51 10.81 8.69
C LEU A 173 -0.62 12.09 9.52
N ARG A 174 -0.56 12.00 10.85
CA ARG A 174 -0.68 13.15 11.77
C ARG A 174 0.41 14.18 11.54
N GLU A 175 1.66 13.76 11.34
CA GLU A 175 2.79 14.66 11.06
C GLU A 175 2.62 15.48 9.78
N ARG A 176 1.75 15.04 8.87
CA ARG A 176 1.41 15.75 7.62
C ARG A 176 0.07 16.47 7.67
N GLY A 177 -0.52 16.61 8.87
CA GLY A 177 -1.77 17.33 9.06
C GLY A 177 -3.04 16.51 8.74
N TYR A 178 -2.93 15.18 8.65
CA TYR A 178 -4.05 14.26 8.41
C TYR A 178 -4.42 13.55 9.72
N ALA A 179 -4.91 14.29 10.72
CA ALA A 179 -5.23 13.77 12.04
C ALA A 179 -6.70 13.36 12.19
N ASP A 180 -7.61 14.21 11.73
CA ASP A 180 -9.07 14.03 11.88
C ASP A 180 -9.62 13.28 10.67
N ILE A 181 -9.59 11.96 10.71
CA ILE A 181 -9.98 11.09 9.62
C ILE A 181 -11.49 10.85 9.68
N ASP A 182 -12.19 11.24 8.63
CA ASP A 182 -13.64 11.00 8.53
C ASP A 182 -13.93 9.59 8.04
N ILE A 183 -13.23 9.12 6.98
CA ILE A 183 -13.44 7.80 6.42
C ILE A 183 -12.08 7.12 6.20
N ALA A 184 -11.97 5.84 6.55
CA ALA A 184 -10.78 5.05 6.26
C ALA A 184 -11.15 3.71 5.61
N TYR A 185 -10.44 3.37 4.53
CA TYR A 185 -10.56 2.11 3.81
C TYR A 185 -9.28 1.29 3.95
N SER A 186 -9.36 0.06 4.46
CA SER A 186 -8.21 -0.85 4.55
C SER A 186 -8.65 -2.33 4.58
N ASP A 187 -7.76 -3.22 4.09
CA ASP A 187 -7.91 -4.68 4.13
C ASP A 187 -7.26 -5.31 5.37
N SER A 188 -6.35 -4.58 6.02
CA SER A 188 -5.34 -5.15 6.91
C SER A 188 -5.65 -4.96 8.39
N SER A 189 -5.53 -6.05 9.17
CA SER A 189 -5.55 -5.96 10.63
C SER A 189 -4.41 -5.11 11.21
N ALA A 190 -3.34 -4.91 10.47
CA ALA A 190 -2.27 -4.00 10.87
C ALA A 190 -2.71 -2.54 10.84
N ASP A 191 -3.74 -2.20 10.08
CA ASP A 191 -4.31 -0.86 9.98
C ASP A 191 -5.47 -0.63 10.96
N LEU A 192 -5.66 -1.50 11.95
CA LEU A 192 -6.61 -1.24 13.04
C LEU A 192 -6.46 0.15 13.65
N PRO A 193 -5.24 0.65 13.96
CA PRO A 193 -5.10 2.01 14.47
C PRO A 193 -5.62 3.10 13.54
N LEU A 194 -5.59 2.87 12.21
CA LEU A 194 -6.17 3.77 11.21
C LEU A 194 -7.70 3.68 11.20
N LEU A 195 -8.23 2.45 11.17
CA LEU A 195 -9.67 2.20 11.17
C LEU A 195 -10.35 2.68 12.44
N GLU A 196 -9.73 2.45 13.61
CA GLU A 196 -10.25 2.92 14.91
C GLU A 196 -10.21 4.44 15.06
N ALA A 197 -9.26 5.12 14.39
CA ALA A 197 -9.17 6.57 14.41
C ALA A 197 -10.16 7.26 13.47
N ALA A 198 -10.72 6.55 12.50
CA ALA A 198 -11.69 7.09 11.56
C ALA A 198 -13.11 7.14 12.15
N LYS A 199 -13.86 8.20 11.84
CA LYS A 199 -15.29 8.31 12.25
C LYS A 199 -16.15 7.23 11.57
N ALA A 200 -15.84 6.89 10.32
CA ALA A 200 -16.50 5.86 9.54
C ALA A 200 -15.46 4.89 8.94
N PRO A 201 -15.04 3.86 9.70
CA PRO A 201 -14.16 2.83 9.17
C PRO A 201 -14.89 1.93 8.17
N VAL A 202 -14.19 1.53 7.10
CA VAL A 202 -14.68 0.57 6.11
C VAL A 202 -13.59 -0.48 5.86
N VAL A 203 -13.91 -1.72 6.15
CA VAL A 203 -13.00 -2.84 5.90
C VAL A 203 -13.25 -3.35 4.48
N VAL A 204 -12.21 -3.43 3.67
CA VAL A 204 -12.32 -3.89 2.28
C VAL A 204 -11.37 -5.06 2.03
N ASN A 205 -11.83 -6.07 1.31
CA ASN A 205 -11.05 -7.25 0.96
C ASN A 205 -10.28 -7.89 2.16
N PRO A 206 -10.84 -8.03 3.36
CA PRO A 206 -10.11 -8.59 4.49
C PRO A 206 -9.72 -10.04 4.23
N LYS A 207 -8.61 -10.49 4.84
CA LYS A 207 -8.35 -11.92 4.94
C LYS A 207 -9.51 -12.60 5.70
N GLN A 208 -9.99 -13.73 5.20
CA GLN A 208 -11.12 -14.44 5.80
C GLN A 208 -10.93 -14.68 7.31
N GLY A 209 -9.72 -15.04 7.71
CA GLY A 209 -9.39 -15.26 9.14
C GLY A 209 -9.41 -14.01 10.02
N ASN A 210 -9.46 -12.80 9.42
CA ASN A 210 -9.49 -11.54 10.17
C ASN A 210 -10.90 -10.94 10.29
N VAL A 211 -11.88 -11.45 9.56
CA VAL A 211 -13.25 -10.89 9.52
C VAL A 211 -13.87 -10.82 10.93
N GLU A 212 -13.78 -11.90 11.69
CA GLU A 212 -14.33 -11.96 13.04
C GLU A 212 -13.61 -11.01 14.01
N MET A 213 -12.33 -10.83 13.84
CA MET A 213 -11.54 -9.86 14.61
C MET A 213 -12.01 -8.43 14.34
N PHE A 214 -12.22 -8.05 13.05
CA PHE A 214 -12.76 -6.73 12.70
C PHE A 214 -14.15 -6.50 13.29
N ARG A 215 -15.05 -7.49 13.21
CA ARG A 215 -16.39 -7.40 13.80
C ARG A 215 -16.38 -7.20 15.32
N ARG A 216 -15.35 -7.71 16.00
CA ARG A 216 -15.21 -7.60 17.46
C ARG A 216 -14.62 -6.26 17.90
N VAL A 217 -13.69 -5.70 17.11
CA VAL A 217 -12.89 -4.53 17.50
C VAL A 217 -13.51 -3.23 17.00
N LEU A 218 -14.05 -3.23 15.77
CA LEU A 218 -14.63 -2.04 15.17
C LEU A 218 -16.09 -1.82 15.60
N PRO A 219 -16.62 -0.58 15.48
CA PRO A 219 -18.00 -0.29 15.80
C PRO A 219 -19.00 -1.25 15.13
N ALA A 220 -20.07 -1.57 15.83
CA ALA A 220 -21.15 -2.40 15.28
C ALA A 220 -21.70 -1.76 14.00
N GLY A 221 -21.88 -2.57 12.94
CA GLY A 221 -22.35 -2.09 11.65
C GLY A 221 -21.23 -1.56 10.72
N THR A 222 -19.95 -1.65 11.14
CA THR A 222 -18.82 -1.32 10.23
C THR A 222 -18.93 -2.16 8.94
N PRO A 223 -18.98 -1.51 7.74
CA PRO A 223 -19.05 -2.23 6.49
C PRO A 223 -17.81 -3.11 6.28
N ILE A 224 -18.03 -4.37 5.88
CA ILE A 224 -16.99 -5.30 5.45
C ILE A 224 -17.32 -5.69 4.01
N LEU A 225 -16.53 -5.21 3.07
CA LEU A 225 -16.81 -5.27 1.65
C LEU A 225 -15.77 -6.11 0.91
N ASN A 226 -16.15 -6.65 -0.24
CA ASN A 226 -15.23 -7.28 -1.17
C ASN A 226 -15.26 -6.53 -2.51
N TRP A 227 -14.12 -5.96 -2.90
CA TRP A 227 -13.96 -5.24 -4.15
C TRP A 227 -13.30 -6.08 -5.26
N GLY A 228 -13.30 -7.41 -5.10
CA GLY A 228 -12.80 -8.34 -6.11
C GLY A 228 -11.29 -8.58 -6.07
N CYS A 229 -10.66 -8.41 -4.91
CA CYS A 229 -9.26 -8.78 -4.73
C CYS A 229 -9.11 -10.32 -4.81
N ARG A 230 -8.38 -10.81 -5.83
CA ARG A 230 -8.25 -12.24 -6.16
C ARG A 230 -7.60 -13.04 -5.04
N ASP A 231 -6.61 -12.45 -4.37
CA ASP A 231 -5.88 -13.11 -3.27
C ASP A 231 -6.74 -13.27 -1.99
N ARG A 232 -7.97 -12.70 -1.96
CA ARG A 232 -8.84 -12.67 -0.77
C ARG A 232 -10.06 -13.55 -0.90
N GLY A 233 -10.42 -13.98 -2.11
CA GLY A 233 -11.61 -14.80 -2.39
C GLY A 233 -12.93 -14.03 -2.24
N GLY A 234 -13.99 -14.62 -2.76
CA GLY A 234 -15.36 -14.09 -2.71
C GLY A 234 -15.75 -13.23 -3.90
N ASP A 235 -17.05 -13.11 -4.14
CA ASP A 235 -17.61 -12.27 -5.18
C ASP A 235 -17.55 -10.79 -4.78
N PRO A 236 -17.31 -9.88 -5.75
CA PRO A 236 -17.31 -8.45 -5.49
C PRO A 236 -18.68 -7.96 -5.00
N VAL A 237 -18.67 -7.18 -3.93
CA VAL A 237 -19.87 -6.50 -3.41
C VAL A 237 -19.68 -5.01 -3.57
N ALA A 238 -20.46 -4.40 -4.46
CA ALA A 238 -20.50 -2.96 -4.61
C ALA A 238 -21.29 -2.31 -3.47
N LEU A 239 -20.87 -1.13 -3.07
CA LEU A 239 -21.75 -0.24 -2.29
C LEU A 239 -22.90 0.21 -3.18
N GLY A 240 -24.12 -0.09 -2.77
CA GLY A 240 -25.36 0.47 -3.34
C GLY A 240 -25.47 1.97 -3.07
#